data_88f6da011afaa9454fd328587e38fda7
#
_entry.id   88f6da011afaa9454fd328587e38fda7
#
_cell.length_a   1.000
_cell.length_b   1.000
_cell.length_c   1.000
_cell.angle_alpha   90.00
_cell.angle_beta   90.00
_cell.angle_gamma   90.00
#
_symmetry.space_group_name_H-M   'P 1'
#
loop_
_entity.id
_entity.type
_entity.pdbx_description
1 polymer ?
#
loop_
_entity_poly.entity_id
_entity_poly.type
_entity_poly.pdbx_seq_one_letter_code
_entity_poly.pdbx_strand_id
1 'polypeptide(L)'
;HAGQHIGIYQSTSMDARRLRYCPQCFDEDIATYGEPYWHRLHQIPGIAVCPRHGCWLADTEITLTGHRHNLLFPALPDCHPLPTPDTTPTAAQKTFAALMQDALTAPYDFCDGGGYRAIIKRALRNRGYASVTGGRIYAARIAGAVNAFYGENFESVDSKEVYGIASNNRTVSVRKILQLACFLGLSLSDLLAPPPEDNTLAEIREMYQQGISMYHIAQLYGTDRKTVARWVKP
;
A
#
# COMPACT_ATOMS: atom_id res chain seq x y z
N HIS A 1 -18.07 -8.33 -8.50
CA HIS A 1 -18.21 -8.20 -7.04
C HIS A 1 -16.88 -8.34 -6.26
N ALA A 2 -15.76 -8.72 -6.90
CA ALA A 2 -14.47 -8.86 -6.24
C ALA A 2 -14.00 -7.58 -5.51
N GLY A 3 -14.26 -6.40 -6.08
CA GLY A 3 -13.83 -5.13 -5.49
C GLY A 3 -14.51 -4.75 -4.16
N GLN A 4 -15.68 -5.30 -3.84
CA GLN A 4 -16.36 -5.06 -2.55
C GLN A 4 -15.73 -5.87 -1.42
N HIS A 5 -15.23 -7.07 -1.70
CA HIS A 5 -14.59 -7.93 -0.72
C HIS A 5 -13.20 -7.43 -0.30
N ILE A 6 -12.50 -6.72 -1.19
CA ILE A 6 -11.13 -6.23 -0.93
C ILE A 6 -11.10 -4.82 -0.31
N GLY A 7 -12.24 -4.20 0.00
CA GLY A 7 -12.29 -2.89 0.65
C GLY A 7 -11.69 -1.73 -0.19
N ILE A 8 -11.47 -1.93 -1.49
CA ILE A 8 -10.91 -0.89 -2.38
C ILE A 8 -11.85 0.31 -2.49
N TYR A 9 -13.16 0.08 -2.37
CA TYR A 9 -14.19 1.12 -2.49
C TYR A 9 -14.57 1.79 -1.17
N GLN A 10 -14.01 1.40 -0.04
CA GLN A 10 -14.27 2.01 1.27
C GLN A 10 -13.44 3.27 1.54
N SER A 11 -13.09 4.01 0.50
CA SER A 11 -12.48 5.32 0.66
C SER A 11 -13.56 6.34 1.01
N THR A 12 -13.49 6.89 2.21
CA THR A 12 -14.37 7.96 2.71
C THR A 12 -14.01 9.35 2.18
N SER A 13 -12.95 9.51 1.41
CA SER A 13 -12.68 10.77 0.72
C SER A 13 -13.61 10.90 -0.48
N MET A 14 -14.65 11.66 -0.30
CA MET A 14 -15.64 12.05 -1.31
C MET A 14 -15.07 13.10 -2.28
N ASP A 15 -13.82 13.04 -2.64
CA ASP A 15 -13.38 13.77 -3.82
C ASP A 15 -14.14 13.21 -5.02
N ALA A 16 -14.82 14.08 -5.72
CA ALA A 16 -15.61 13.71 -6.88
C ALA A 16 -14.77 12.84 -7.81
N ARG A 17 -15.02 11.53 -7.79
CA ARG A 17 -14.25 10.61 -8.61
C ARG A 17 -14.55 10.95 -10.05
N ARG A 18 -13.51 11.29 -10.79
CA ARG A 18 -13.58 11.56 -12.22
C ARG A 18 -13.23 10.31 -12.99
N LEU A 19 -13.80 10.15 -14.17
CA LEU A 19 -13.33 9.14 -15.11
C LEU A 19 -11.93 9.52 -15.60
N ARG A 20 -11.06 8.53 -15.69
CA ARG A 20 -9.67 8.68 -16.04
C ARG A 20 -9.26 7.75 -17.17
N TYR A 21 -8.32 8.20 -17.99
CA TYR A 21 -7.74 7.39 -19.03
C TYR A 21 -6.23 7.60 -19.15
N CYS A 22 -5.56 6.67 -19.79
CA CYS A 22 -4.15 6.80 -20.17
C CYS A 22 -4.10 7.26 -21.63
N PRO A 23 -3.42 8.35 -21.98
CA PRO A 23 -3.31 8.79 -23.37
C PRO A 23 -2.69 7.73 -24.30
N GLN A 24 -1.70 6.97 -23.80
CA GLN A 24 -1.08 5.91 -24.59
C GLN A 24 -2.00 4.68 -24.77
N CYS A 25 -2.80 4.31 -23.75
CA CYS A 25 -3.83 3.30 -23.95
C CYS A 25 -4.88 3.76 -24.97
N PHE A 26 -5.24 5.04 -24.94
CA PHE A 26 -6.19 5.62 -25.90
C PHE A 26 -5.73 5.43 -27.36
N ASP A 27 -4.47 5.76 -27.64
CA ASP A 27 -3.89 5.62 -28.97
C ASP A 27 -3.79 4.14 -29.39
N GLU A 28 -3.39 3.26 -28.47
CA GLU A 28 -3.31 1.82 -28.72
C GLU A 28 -4.67 1.18 -28.97
N ASP A 29 -5.69 1.60 -28.22
CA ASP A 29 -7.07 1.10 -28.39
C ASP A 29 -7.60 1.46 -29.80
N ILE A 30 -7.39 2.71 -30.22
CA ILE A 30 -7.75 3.13 -31.58
C ILE A 30 -7.02 2.29 -32.62
N ALA A 31 -5.71 2.09 -32.46
CA ALA A 31 -4.92 1.30 -33.40
C ALA A 31 -5.34 -0.17 -33.46
N THR A 32 -5.81 -0.73 -32.34
CA THR A 32 -6.12 -2.15 -32.20
C THR A 32 -7.59 -2.47 -32.49
N TYR A 33 -8.50 -1.62 -32.00
CA TYR A 33 -9.95 -1.89 -31.98
C TYR A 33 -10.76 -0.87 -32.81
N GLY A 34 -10.15 0.20 -33.27
CA GLY A 34 -10.81 1.29 -34.01
C GLY A 34 -11.45 2.35 -33.11
N GLU A 35 -11.56 2.09 -31.82
CA GLU A 35 -12.14 3.02 -30.85
C GLU A 35 -11.49 2.85 -29.46
N PRO A 36 -11.35 3.92 -28.67
CA PRO A 36 -10.86 3.84 -27.31
C PRO A 36 -11.99 3.51 -26.34
N TYR A 37 -11.65 2.88 -25.21
CA TYR A 37 -12.63 2.52 -24.18
C TYR A 37 -12.14 2.85 -22.75
N TRP A 38 -13.08 2.86 -21.79
CA TRP A 38 -12.78 3.11 -20.40
C TRP A 38 -12.17 1.87 -19.72
N HIS A 39 -10.87 1.89 -19.49
CA HIS A 39 -10.19 0.80 -18.78
C HIS A 39 -10.58 0.78 -17.30
N ARG A 40 -11.03 -0.36 -16.79
CA ARG A 40 -11.42 -0.55 -15.39
C ARG A 40 -10.28 -0.23 -14.41
N LEU A 41 -9.06 -0.60 -14.77
CA LEU A 41 -7.87 -0.33 -13.95
C LEU A 41 -7.64 1.16 -13.74
N HIS A 42 -7.95 2.01 -14.72
CA HIS A 42 -7.79 3.44 -14.58
C HIS A 42 -8.81 4.07 -13.62
N GLN A 43 -9.93 3.39 -13.35
CA GLN A 43 -10.99 3.90 -12.48
C GLN A 43 -10.80 3.54 -11.01
N ILE A 44 -9.73 2.81 -10.66
CA ILE A 44 -9.51 2.36 -9.31
C ILE A 44 -8.99 3.50 -8.44
N PRO A 45 -9.63 3.75 -7.29
CA PRO A 45 -9.17 4.78 -6.36
C PRO A 45 -7.71 4.56 -5.95
N GLY A 46 -6.90 5.62 -6.07
CA GLY A 46 -5.49 5.60 -5.71
C GLY A 46 -4.53 5.20 -6.84
N ILE A 47 -5.00 4.69 -7.97
CA ILE A 47 -4.17 4.53 -9.16
C ILE A 47 -4.15 5.87 -9.90
N ALA A 48 -3.05 6.60 -9.83
CA ALA A 48 -2.84 7.85 -10.57
C ALA A 48 -1.93 7.66 -11.80
N VAL A 49 -1.29 6.51 -11.91
CA VAL A 49 -0.32 6.17 -12.95
C VAL A 49 -0.82 4.94 -13.70
N CYS A 50 -0.74 4.95 -15.01
CA CYS A 50 -1.07 3.78 -15.82
C CYS A 50 -0.10 2.62 -15.51
N PRO A 51 -0.56 1.46 -15.05
CA PRO A 51 0.34 0.35 -14.74
C PRO A 51 1.09 -0.18 -15.98
N ARG A 52 0.48 -0.06 -17.16
CA ARG A 52 1.05 -0.53 -18.43
C ARG A 52 2.08 0.44 -18.99
N HIS A 53 1.78 1.74 -19.02
CA HIS A 53 2.62 2.75 -19.68
C HIS A 53 3.47 3.58 -18.71
N GLY A 54 3.17 3.54 -17.42
CA GLY A 54 3.93 4.29 -16.42
C GLY A 54 3.82 5.81 -16.56
N CYS A 55 2.81 6.32 -17.27
CA CYS A 55 2.48 7.74 -17.37
C CYS A 55 1.31 8.10 -16.44
N TRP A 56 1.14 9.40 -16.16
CA TRP A 56 -0.03 9.88 -15.43
C TRP A 56 -1.31 9.55 -16.17
N LEU A 57 -2.34 9.16 -15.43
CA LEU A 57 -3.70 9.10 -15.94
C LEU A 57 -4.25 10.52 -16.05
N ALA A 58 -4.91 10.81 -17.15
CA ALA A 58 -5.61 12.06 -17.35
C ALA A 58 -7.01 11.94 -16.73
N ASP A 59 -7.34 12.85 -15.80
CA ASP A 59 -8.70 13.05 -15.33
C ASP A 59 -9.54 13.71 -16.42
N THR A 60 -10.83 13.38 -16.48
CA THR A 60 -11.78 14.09 -17.33
C THR A 60 -12.76 14.93 -16.49
N GLU A 61 -13.56 15.76 -17.16
CA GLU A 61 -14.63 16.52 -16.52
C GLU A 61 -15.76 15.64 -15.96
N ILE A 62 -15.83 14.36 -16.37
CA ILE A 62 -16.92 13.45 -15.98
C ILE A 62 -16.73 12.96 -14.56
N THR A 63 -17.69 13.29 -13.71
CA THR A 63 -17.70 12.85 -12.30
C THR A 63 -18.55 11.61 -12.11
N LEU A 64 -18.10 10.69 -11.25
CA LEU A 64 -18.82 9.49 -10.86
C LEU A 64 -19.83 9.72 -9.73
N THR A 65 -19.94 10.96 -9.23
CA THR A 65 -20.85 11.31 -8.14
C THR A 65 -22.19 11.81 -8.68
N GLY A 66 -23.28 11.37 -8.06
CA GLY A 66 -24.64 11.87 -8.36
C GLY A 66 -25.43 11.06 -9.39
N HIS A 67 -24.84 10.09 -10.03
CA HIS A 67 -25.54 9.27 -11.02
C HIS A 67 -26.06 7.97 -10.38
N ARG A 68 -27.37 7.85 -10.31
CA ARG A 68 -28.03 6.63 -9.83
C ARG A 68 -28.38 5.73 -11.02
N HIS A 69 -27.84 4.54 -11.01
CA HIS A 69 -28.32 3.30 -11.64
C HIS A 69 -28.34 3.11 -13.16
N ASN A 70 -28.27 4.14 -14.03
CA ASN A 70 -28.29 3.95 -15.48
C ASN A 70 -27.26 4.87 -16.16
N LEU A 71 -25.97 4.63 -15.89
CA LEU A 71 -24.91 5.50 -16.39
C LEU A 71 -24.47 5.03 -17.77
N LEU A 72 -24.93 5.72 -18.78
CA LEU A 72 -24.21 5.84 -20.03
C LEU A 72 -23.16 6.93 -19.84
N PHE A 73 -21.92 6.56 -19.73
CA PHE A 73 -20.83 7.53 -19.81
C PHE A 73 -20.66 7.95 -21.26
N PRO A 74 -20.32 9.23 -21.52
CA PRO A 74 -19.90 9.66 -22.84
C PRO A 74 -18.78 8.76 -23.38
N ALA A 75 -18.71 8.60 -24.68
CA ALA A 75 -17.60 7.93 -25.31
C ALA A 75 -16.30 8.69 -24.96
N LEU A 76 -15.21 7.98 -24.77
CA LEU A 76 -13.94 8.59 -24.38
C LEU A 76 -13.46 9.70 -25.34
N PRO A 77 -13.64 9.61 -26.69
CA PRO A 77 -13.28 10.70 -27.59
C PRO A 77 -14.02 12.01 -27.36
N ASP A 78 -15.20 11.97 -26.75
CA ASP A 78 -16.03 13.16 -26.49
C ASP A 78 -15.69 13.82 -25.16
N CYS A 79 -14.66 13.34 -24.44
CA CYS A 79 -14.29 13.81 -23.12
C CYS A 79 -13.05 14.71 -23.20
N HIS A 80 -13.05 15.79 -22.44
CA HIS A 80 -11.91 16.67 -22.34
C HIS A 80 -11.01 16.30 -21.16
N PRO A 81 -9.68 16.12 -21.40
CA PRO A 81 -8.74 15.89 -20.30
C PRO A 81 -8.55 17.13 -19.45
N LEU A 82 -8.47 16.94 -18.16
CA LEU A 82 -7.99 17.95 -17.23
C LEU A 82 -6.45 17.96 -17.22
N PRO A 83 -5.83 19.10 -16.80
CA PRO A 83 -4.39 19.16 -16.68
C PRO A 83 -3.81 18.03 -15.85
N THR A 84 -2.80 17.37 -16.37
CA THR A 84 -1.98 16.39 -15.64
C THR A 84 -0.76 17.08 -15.02
N PRO A 85 -0.11 16.49 -14.00
CA PRO A 85 1.16 17.02 -13.50
C PRO A 85 2.21 17.10 -14.60
N ASP A 86 2.96 18.20 -14.66
CA ASP A 86 4.06 18.40 -15.63
C ASP A 86 5.28 17.51 -15.34
N THR A 87 5.26 16.77 -14.23
CA THR A 87 6.32 15.87 -13.81
C THR A 87 6.09 14.45 -14.31
N THR A 88 7.16 13.70 -14.52
CA THR A 88 7.05 12.26 -14.78
C THR A 88 6.79 11.49 -13.49
N PRO A 89 5.94 10.43 -13.51
CA PRO A 89 5.75 9.58 -12.35
C PRO A 89 7.06 8.97 -11.85
N THR A 90 7.25 8.95 -10.53
CA THR A 90 8.42 8.35 -9.89
C THR A 90 8.41 6.81 -10.01
N ALA A 91 9.55 6.17 -9.81
CA ALA A 91 9.64 4.71 -9.76
C ALA A 91 8.71 4.13 -8.68
N ALA A 92 8.61 4.78 -7.52
CA ALA A 92 7.73 4.38 -6.43
C ALA A 92 6.24 4.37 -6.85
N GLN A 93 5.80 5.42 -7.55
CA GLN A 93 4.42 5.55 -8.02
C GLN A 93 4.08 4.50 -9.10
N LYS A 94 5.03 4.22 -10.00
CA LYS A 94 4.90 3.15 -11.02
C LYS A 94 4.82 1.77 -10.38
N THR A 95 5.70 1.48 -9.41
CA THR A 95 5.71 0.20 -8.68
C THR A 95 4.39 0.01 -7.90
N PHE A 96 3.88 1.07 -7.28
CA PHE A 96 2.60 1.00 -6.59
C PHE A 96 1.43 0.71 -7.55
N ALA A 97 1.41 1.35 -8.73
CA ALA A 97 0.37 1.09 -9.73
C ALA A 97 0.40 -0.37 -10.21
N ALA A 98 1.58 -0.94 -10.44
CA ALA A 98 1.75 -2.35 -10.77
C ALA A 98 1.27 -3.27 -9.63
N LEU A 99 1.65 -2.98 -8.38
CA LEU A 99 1.21 -3.76 -7.21
C LEU A 99 -0.31 -3.72 -7.03
N MET A 100 -0.95 -2.58 -7.29
CA MET A 100 -2.41 -2.44 -7.27
C MET A 100 -3.07 -3.26 -8.39
N GLN A 101 -2.48 -3.31 -9.58
CA GLN A 101 -2.95 -4.17 -10.67
C GLN A 101 -2.87 -5.65 -10.28
N ASP A 102 -1.74 -6.09 -9.73
CA ASP A 102 -1.53 -7.47 -9.28
C ASP A 102 -2.58 -7.85 -8.22
N ALA A 103 -2.83 -6.96 -7.26
CA ALA A 103 -3.82 -7.19 -6.20
C ALA A 103 -5.26 -7.34 -6.72
N LEU A 104 -5.58 -6.74 -7.88
CA LEU A 104 -6.91 -6.84 -8.48
C LEU A 104 -7.10 -8.07 -9.34
N THR A 105 -6.02 -8.57 -9.90
CA THR A 105 -6.03 -9.77 -10.75
C THR A 105 -5.76 -11.04 -9.95
N ALA A 106 -5.26 -10.89 -8.72
CA ALA A 106 -4.99 -12.03 -7.84
C ALA A 106 -6.27 -12.79 -7.48
N PRO A 107 -6.24 -14.12 -7.53
CA PRO A 107 -7.41 -14.96 -7.19
C PRO A 107 -7.70 -15.05 -5.70
N TYR A 108 -6.97 -14.32 -4.86
CA TYR A 108 -7.00 -14.43 -3.40
C TYR A 108 -7.77 -13.29 -2.74
N ASP A 109 -8.44 -13.61 -1.62
CA ASP A 109 -9.05 -12.60 -0.77
C ASP A 109 -8.02 -12.10 0.26
N PHE A 110 -7.71 -10.81 0.20
CA PHE A 110 -6.78 -10.14 1.12
C PHE A 110 -7.27 -10.10 2.58
N CYS A 111 -8.55 -10.41 2.80
CA CYS A 111 -9.21 -10.25 4.09
C CYS A 111 -9.13 -11.49 4.98
N ASP A 112 -8.80 -12.65 4.43
CA ASP A 112 -8.79 -13.89 5.19
C ASP A 112 -7.47 -14.09 5.94
N GLY A 113 -7.52 -13.76 7.24
CA GLY A 113 -6.52 -14.21 8.19
C GLY A 113 -5.52 -13.21 8.76
N GLY A 114 -5.42 -11.98 8.23
CA GLY A 114 -4.57 -10.93 8.83
C GLY A 114 -3.05 -11.21 8.81
N GLY A 115 -2.60 -12.22 8.07
CA GLY A 115 -1.19 -12.61 7.97
C GLY A 115 -0.28 -11.49 7.49
N TYR A 116 -0.76 -10.65 6.58
CA TYR A 116 -0.03 -9.48 6.08
C TYR A 116 0.46 -8.54 7.20
N ARG A 117 -0.27 -8.46 8.33
CA ARG A 117 0.11 -7.60 9.46
C ARG A 117 1.40 -8.06 10.13
N ALA A 118 1.57 -9.37 10.29
CA ALA A 118 2.79 -9.93 10.86
C ALA A 118 3.99 -9.66 9.93
N ILE A 119 3.77 -9.79 8.63
CA ILE A 119 4.77 -9.54 7.58
C ILE A 119 5.18 -8.06 7.59
N ILE A 120 4.20 -7.15 7.58
CA ILE A 120 4.46 -5.69 7.65
C ILE A 120 5.18 -5.32 8.96
N LYS A 121 4.73 -5.84 10.11
CA LYS A 121 5.40 -5.58 11.40
C LYS A 121 6.85 -6.06 11.38
N ARG A 122 7.13 -7.23 10.85
CA ARG A 122 8.49 -7.74 10.69
C ARG A 122 9.33 -6.83 9.78
N ALA A 123 8.80 -6.43 8.63
CA ALA A 123 9.49 -5.52 7.72
C ALA A 123 9.76 -4.14 8.34
N LEU A 124 8.79 -3.59 9.10
CA LEU A 124 8.96 -2.35 9.86
C LEU A 124 10.05 -2.48 10.93
N ARG A 125 10.07 -3.58 11.67
CA ARG A 125 11.10 -3.88 12.67
C ARG A 125 12.48 -3.95 12.04
N ASN A 126 12.64 -4.70 10.96
CA ASN A 126 13.91 -4.86 10.25
C ASN A 126 14.47 -3.53 9.71
N ARG A 127 13.62 -2.55 9.47
CA ARG A 127 14.00 -1.18 9.04
C ARG A 127 14.08 -0.17 10.17
N GLY A 128 13.98 -0.60 11.43
CA GLY A 128 14.05 0.28 12.60
C GLY A 128 12.84 1.19 12.80
N TYR A 129 11.71 0.87 12.19
CA TYR A 129 10.45 1.59 12.34
C TYR A 129 9.55 1.05 13.45
N ALA A 130 9.96 -0.02 14.11
CA ALA A 130 9.28 -0.58 15.27
C ALA A 130 10.30 -1.02 16.32
N SER A 131 9.84 -1.19 17.56
CA SER A 131 10.66 -1.81 18.60
C SER A 131 10.97 -3.27 18.26
N VAL A 132 12.05 -3.81 18.83
CA VAL A 132 12.53 -5.17 18.54
C VAL A 132 11.44 -6.23 18.69
N THR A 133 10.61 -6.12 19.71
CA THR A 133 9.46 -7.02 19.91
C THR A 133 8.21 -6.66 19.09
N GLY A 134 8.29 -5.61 18.25
CA GLY A 134 7.14 -5.14 17.45
C GLY A 134 6.00 -4.51 18.26
N GLY A 135 6.15 -4.38 19.58
CA GLY A 135 5.11 -3.83 20.47
C GLY A 135 4.89 -2.33 20.30
N ARG A 136 5.91 -1.59 19.89
CA ARG A 136 5.83 -0.13 19.65
C ARG A 136 6.17 0.18 18.21
N ILE A 137 5.27 0.89 17.53
CA ILE A 137 5.42 1.32 16.13
C ILE A 137 5.59 2.83 16.10
N TYR A 138 6.58 3.31 15.34
CA TYR A 138 6.90 4.74 15.21
C TYR A 138 6.08 5.36 14.07
N ALA A 139 4.76 5.35 14.22
CA ALA A 139 3.80 5.63 13.14
C ALA A 139 4.00 6.99 12.46
N ALA A 140 4.32 8.05 13.20
CA ALA A 140 4.57 9.37 12.63
C ALA A 140 5.85 9.39 11.76
N ARG A 141 6.91 8.69 12.19
CA ARG A 141 8.15 8.55 11.43
C ARG A 141 7.92 7.76 10.14
N ILE A 142 7.12 6.70 10.22
CA ILE A 142 6.75 5.90 9.06
C ILE A 142 5.95 6.73 8.07
N ALA A 143 4.90 7.43 8.53
CA ALA A 143 4.08 8.28 7.68
C ALA A 143 4.91 9.33 6.93
N GLY A 144 5.84 10.01 7.62
CA GLY A 144 6.76 10.95 7.00
C GLY A 144 7.65 10.30 5.93
N ALA A 145 8.20 9.11 6.22
CA ALA A 145 9.05 8.38 5.28
C ALA A 145 8.28 7.86 4.05
N VAL A 146 7.05 7.37 4.24
CA VAL A 146 6.17 6.93 3.14
C VAL A 146 5.82 8.11 2.24
N ASN A 147 5.44 9.25 2.83
CA ASN A 147 5.09 10.44 2.05
C ASN A 147 6.29 10.98 1.27
N ALA A 148 7.48 10.99 1.87
CA ALA A 148 8.71 11.36 1.19
C ALA A 148 9.08 10.39 0.05
N PHE A 149 8.84 9.08 0.22
CA PHE A 149 9.10 8.06 -0.79
C PHE A 149 8.25 8.23 -2.05
N TYR A 150 6.98 8.59 -1.90
CA TYR A 150 6.09 8.82 -3.03
C TYR A 150 6.19 10.22 -3.61
N GLY A 151 6.63 11.20 -2.83
CA GLY A 151 6.74 12.60 -3.25
C GLY A 151 5.39 13.30 -3.36
N GLU A 152 5.45 14.47 -3.99
CA GLU A 152 4.28 15.29 -4.29
C GLU A 152 3.37 14.60 -5.33
N ASN A 153 2.13 15.04 -5.43
CA ASN A 153 1.10 14.49 -6.32
C ASN A 153 0.71 13.02 -6.05
N PHE A 154 0.98 12.55 -4.83
CA PHE A 154 0.54 11.23 -4.39
C PHE A 154 -0.25 11.34 -3.08
N GLU A 155 -1.20 10.42 -2.87
CA GLU A 155 -2.01 10.44 -1.67
C GLU A 155 -1.18 10.20 -0.42
N SER A 156 -1.23 11.13 0.52
CA SER A 156 -0.49 11.03 1.77
C SER A 156 -1.06 9.96 2.71
N VAL A 157 -0.18 9.43 3.56
CA VAL A 157 -0.52 8.52 4.65
C VAL A 157 -0.34 9.26 5.96
N ASP A 158 -1.30 9.15 6.86
CA ASP A 158 -1.18 9.67 8.20
C ASP A 158 -0.72 8.62 9.25
N SER A 159 -0.35 9.09 10.43
CA SER A 159 0.11 8.21 11.50
C SER A 159 -0.98 7.28 12.04
N LYS A 160 -2.27 7.66 11.93
CA LYS A 160 -3.41 6.84 12.39
C LYS A 160 -3.64 5.69 11.41
N GLU A 161 -3.49 5.95 10.11
CA GLU A 161 -3.57 4.92 9.07
C GLU A 161 -2.45 3.89 9.22
N VAL A 162 -1.19 4.35 9.39
CA VAL A 162 -0.05 3.48 9.65
C VAL A 162 -0.27 2.61 10.88
N TYR A 163 -0.73 3.23 11.97
CA TYR A 163 -1.04 2.49 13.18
C TYR A 163 -2.17 1.49 12.97
N GLY A 164 -3.22 1.84 12.24
CA GLY A 164 -4.34 0.95 11.89
C GLY A 164 -3.90 -0.26 11.06
N ILE A 165 -2.97 -0.07 10.11
CA ILE A 165 -2.41 -1.17 9.29
C ILE A 165 -1.67 -2.18 10.18
N ALA A 166 -0.89 -1.69 11.12
CA ALA A 166 -0.05 -2.53 11.95
C ALA A 166 -0.75 -3.07 13.21
N SER A 167 -1.83 -2.43 13.68
CA SER A 167 -2.64 -2.87 14.82
C SER A 167 -4.00 -3.38 14.35
N ASN A 168 -4.56 -4.37 15.03
CA ASN A 168 -5.86 -4.96 14.63
C ASN A 168 -7.08 -4.07 14.96
N ASN A 169 -6.88 -2.79 15.28
CA ASN A 169 -7.91 -1.96 15.91
C ASN A 169 -8.79 -1.17 14.92
N ARG A 170 -8.54 -1.24 13.62
CA ARG A 170 -9.30 -0.51 12.59
C ARG A 170 -9.33 -1.24 11.27
N THR A 171 -10.45 -1.14 10.57
CA THR A 171 -10.52 -1.47 9.15
C THR A 171 -9.68 -0.45 8.37
N VAL A 172 -8.70 -0.93 7.63
CA VAL A 172 -7.82 -0.10 6.81
C VAL A 172 -8.04 -0.47 5.34
N SER A 173 -8.05 0.52 4.49
CA SER A 173 -8.14 0.31 3.04
C SER A 173 -6.98 -0.53 2.54
N VAL A 174 -7.25 -1.53 1.70
CA VAL A 174 -6.23 -2.35 1.01
C VAL A 174 -5.22 -1.46 0.28
N ARG A 175 -5.68 -0.38 -0.32
CA ARG A 175 -4.82 0.61 -0.96
C ARG A 175 -3.72 1.14 -0.03
N LYS A 176 -4.07 1.51 1.20
CA LYS A 176 -3.10 2.01 2.19
C LYS A 176 -2.16 0.92 2.68
N ILE A 177 -2.65 -0.33 2.78
CA ILE A 177 -1.82 -1.49 3.07
C ILE A 177 -0.78 -1.69 1.96
N LEU A 178 -1.20 -1.67 0.69
CA LEU A 178 -0.32 -1.81 -0.46
C LEU A 178 0.64 -0.62 -0.62
N GLN A 179 0.21 0.59 -0.27
CA GLN A 179 1.08 1.77 -0.24
C GLN A 179 2.23 1.59 0.76
N LEU A 180 1.94 1.13 1.96
CA LEU A 180 2.96 0.83 2.97
C LEU A 180 3.82 -0.38 2.55
N ALA A 181 3.23 -1.42 1.98
CA ALA A 181 3.94 -2.60 1.51
C ALA A 181 4.93 -2.25 0.39
N CYS A 182 4.53 -1.46 -0.59
CA CYS A 182 5.40 -0.97 -1.66
C CYS A 182 6.60 -0.17 -1.09
N PHE A 183 6.37 0.74 -0.14
CA PHE A 183 7.44 1.44 0.57
C PHE A 183 8.39 0.46 1.27
N LEU A 184 7.88 -0.63 1.83
CA LEU A 184 8.66 -1.68 2.47
C LEU A 184 9.28 -2.67 1.47
N GLY A 185 9.11 -2.49 0.17
CA GLY A 185 9.62 -3.41 -0.85
C GLY A 185 9.00 -4.80 -0.79
N LEU A 186 7.78 -4.91 -0.28
CA LEU A 186 7.03 -6.16 -0.22
C LEU A 186 6.19 -6.34 -1.48
N SER A 187 6.26 -7.52 -2.05
CA SER A 187 5.40 -7.95 -3.16
C SER A 187 4.04 -8.43 -2.64
N LEU A 188 3.12 -8.64 -3.57
CA LEU A 188 1.83 -9.24 -3.23
C LEU A 188 1.99 -10.68 -2.68
N SER A 189 2.90 -11.46 -3.27
CA SER A 189 3.21 -12.81 -2.79
C SER A 189 3.77 -12.82 -1.37
N ASP A 190 4.59 -11.82 -1.01
CA ASP A 190 5.04 -11.67 0.38
C ASP A 190 3.87 -11.43 1.34
N LEU A 191 2.93 -10.55 0.96
CA LEU A 191 1.77 -10.23 1.80
C LEU A 191 0.79 -11.39 1.97
N LEU A 192 0.73 -12.30 1.00
CA LEU A 192 -0.13 -13.48 0.99
C LEU A 192 0.56 -14.72 1.58
N ALA A 193 1.86 -14.64 1.84
CA ALA A 193 2.61 -15.72 2.45
C ALA A 193 2.10 -16.01 3.88
N PRO A 194 2.27 -17.24 4.37
CA PRO A 194 2.02 -17.54 5.76
C PRO A 194 2.80 -16.59 6.67
N PRO A 195 2.20 -16.13 7.78
CA PRO A 195 2.90 -15.23 8.68
C PRO A 195 4.18 -15.92 9.18
N PRO A 196 5.33 -15.23 9.14
CA PRO A 196 6.57 -15.77 9.63
C PRO A 196 6.47 -15.97 11.15
N GLU A 197 7.04 -17.06 11.63
CA GLU A 197 7.21 -17.25 13.06
C GLU A 197 8.06 -16.11 13.66
N ASP A 198 7.55 -15.48 14.70
CA ASP A 198 8.29 -14.44 15.42
C ASP A 198 9.12 -15.05 16.54
N ASN A 199 10.26 -15.59 16.18
CA ASN A 199 11.17 -16.27 17.10
C ASN A 199 12.11 -15.29 17.83
N THR A 200 11.95 -13.98 17.66
CA THR A 200 12.87 -12.97 18.21
C THR A 200 13.11 -13.12 19.72
N LEU A 201 12.04 -13.37 20.48
CA LEU A 201 12.20 -13.57 21.94
C LEU A 201 12.84 -14.92 22.26
N ALA A 202 12.61 -15.95 21.47
CA ALA A 202 13.27 -17.24 21.61
C ALA A 202 14.77 -17.13 21.33
N GLU A 203 15.14 -16.47 20.24
CA GLU A 203 16.53 -16.18 19.88
C GLU A 203 17.28 -15.38 20.98
N ILE A 204 16.62 -14.35 21.52
CA ILE A 204 17.19 -13.53 22.62
C ILE A 204 17.40 -14.40 23.87
N ARG A 205 16.48 -15.26 24.21
CA ARG A 205 16.59 -16.18 25.36
C ARG A 205 17.69 -17.21 25.14
N GLU A 206 17.78 -17.76 23.93
CA GLU A 206 18.84 -18.68 23.55
C GLU A 206 20.23 -18.02 23.63
N MET A 207 20.41 -16.83 23.07
CA MET A 207 21.65 -16.06 23.19
C MET A 207 22.06 -15.86 24.67
N TYR A 208 21.08 -15.55 25.52
CA TYR A 208 21.33 -15.38 26.94
C TYR A 208 21.73 -16.69 27.62
N GLN A 209 21.07 -17.82 27.27
CA GLN A 209 21.42 -19.14 27.75
C GLN A 209 22.81 -19.61 27.29
N GLN A 210 23.24 -19.18 26.09
CA GLN A 210 24.58 -19.40 25.57
C GLN A 210 25.64 -18.51 26.21
N GLY A 211 25.28 -17.68 27.22
CA GLY A 211 26.19 -16.85 27.98
C GLY A 211 26.47 -15.47 27.40
N ILE A 212 25.74 -15.08 26.33
CA ILE A 212 25.87 -13.73 25.77
C ILE A 212 25.29 -12.73 26.79
N SER A 213 26.09 -11.70 27.16
CA SER A 213 25.66 -10.74 28.17
C SER A 213 24.45 -9.93 27.71
N MET A 214 23.56 -9.59 28.68
CA MET A 214 22.40 -8.71 28.40
C MET A 214 22.82 -7.35 27.81
N TYR A 215 24.03 -6.87 28.09
CA TYR A 215 24.57 -5.65 27.50
C TYR A 215 24.84 -5.82 26.01
N HIS A 216 25.46 -6.93 25.64
CA HIS A 216 25.76 -7.23 24.24
C HIS A 216 24.47 -7.46 23.43
N ILE A 217 23.52 -8.23 24.01
CA ILE A 217 22.18 -8.41 23.40
C ILE A 217 21.46 -7.05 23.25
N ALA A 218 21.56 -6.16 24.25
CA ALA A 218 20.96 -4.84 24.16
C ALA A 218 21.56 -4.00 23.02
N GLN A 219 22.88 -4.08 22.78
CA GLN A 219 23.53 -3.43 21.65
C GLN A 219 23.09 -4.02 20.32
N LEU A 220 23.06 -5.35 20.18
CA LEU A 220 22.65 -6.03 18.94
C LEU A 220 21.22 -5.67 18.53
N TYR A 221 20.34 -5.51 19.49
CA TYR A 221 18.92 -5.22 19.25
C TYR A 221 18.54 -3.74 19.44
N GLY A 222 19.53 -2.83 19.62
CA GLY A 222 19.29 -1.39 19.73
C GLY A 222 18.38 -1.01 20.90
N THR A 223 18.52 -1.68 22.04
CA THR A 223 17.68 -1.50 23.22
C THR A 223 18.53 -1.32 24.49
N ASP A 224 17.89 -1.18 25.65
CA ASP A 224 18.57 -1.10 26.94
C ASP A 224 18.59 -2.44 27.69
N ARG A 225 19.54 -2.57 28.63
CA ARG A 225 19.75 -3.76 29.46
C ARG A 225 18.50 -4.14 30.28
N LYS A 226 17.72 -3.16 30.75
CA LYS A 226 16.53 -3.41 31.58
C LYS A 226 15.43 -4.06 30.70
N THR A 227 15.35 -3.67 29.47
CA THR A 227 14.42 -4.25 28.50
C THR A 227 14.80 -5.69 28.17
N VAL A 228 16.09 -5.98 27.91
CA VAL A 228 16.58 -7.35 27.72
C VAL A 228 16.30 -8.21 28.94
N ALA A 229 16.54 -7.69 30.14
CA ALA A 229 16.25 -8.41 31.38
C ALA A 229 14.79 -8.84 31.56
N ARG A 230 13.85 -8.08 30.98
CA ARG A 230 12.42 -8.48 30.91
C ARG A 230 12.14 -9.56 29.87
N TRP A 231 12.89 -9.60 28.78
CA TRP A 231 12.71 -10.54 27.71
C TRP A 231 13.28 -11.94 28.02
N VAL A 232 14.39 -11.99 28.77
CA VAL A 232 15.07 -13.24 29.14
C VAL A 232 14.47 -13.90 30.40
N LYS A 233 13.68 -13.18 31.17
CA LYS A 233 12.92 -13.78 32.27
C LYS A 233 11.81 -14.67 31.74
N PRO A 234 11.62 -15.86 32.33
CA PRO A 234 10.52 -16.77 31.95
C PRO A 234 9.14 -16.15 32.18
#